data_987c5681d762d6ae500ab4d3d56af2d3
#
_entry.id   987c5681d762d6ae500ab4d3d56af2d3
#
_cell.length_a   1.000
_cell.length_b   1.000
_cell.length_c   1.000
_cell.angle_alpha   90.00
_cell.angle_beta   90.00
_cell.angle_gamma   90.00
#
_symmetry.space_group_name_H-M   'P 1'
#
loop_
_entity.id
_entity.type
_entity.pdbx_description
1 polymer ?
#
loop_
_entity_poly.entity_id
_entity_poly.type
_entity_poly.pdbx_seq_one_letter_code
_entity_poly.pdbx_strand_id
1 'polypeptide(L)'
;MSKNGVKAKEVGGYRDRPWIPRFWDGITFWGWVKVMADHRFKIAPRRLGMAILITLIGFFNSFLALIQKLVYGRKIARTALVDDPIFIIGHWRSGTTLLHEMFILDPRFGFPDSYACFAPNHFLVSRWFLAPLVGLLMPKMRPIDNMPFDWNRPQEDEFALCNMGVPSPYLSLIFPNEPPRYDAYLTLENVPQRELERWKKAFLTFLKAVTIQSGKRIVLKSPPHTCRIKVLLEMFPRAKFVHIYRDPLAVYPSTINLWKRLSKDEALQVPHYQGLEERVLTTFCRMYEAFERARPLVPTGQLAEVSYEALVADPEREMERLYRELDLGDFETIRPRLREFIAERSNYKRNKFELDPAVQREIAHRWRFFFEKYGYPLPESHDLASAPTPSRTSSSRPA
;
A
#
# COMPACT_ATOMS: atom_id res chain seq x y z
N MET A 1 31.91 -0.47 -2.97
CA MET A 1 30.77 -1.09 -3.68
C MET A 1 30.48 -2.45 -3.06
N SER A 2 29.69 -2.50 -1.99
CA SER A 2 29.41 -3.73 -1.24
C SER A 2 28.28 -4.51 -1.90
N LYS A 3 28.53 -5.76 -2.30
CA LYS A 3 27.53 -6.71 -2.86
C LYS A 3 26.73 -7.46 -1.77
N ASN A 4 26.72 -6.99 -0.54
CA ASN A 4 26.08 -7.70 0.60
C ASN A 4 24.76 -7.04 0.98
N GLY A 5 23.81 -7.01 0.04
CA GLY A 5 22.41 -6.69 0.33
C GLY A 5 21.68 -7.87 1.01
N VAL A 6 20.59 -7.58 1.64
CA VAL A 6 19.63 -8.48 2.31
C VAL A 6 19.57 -9.86 1.64
N LYS A 7 20.10 -10.90 2.27
CA LYS A 7 19.86 -12.29 1.85
C LYS A 7 18.44 -12.69 2.22
N ALA A 8 17.49 -12.32 1.38
CA ALA A 8 16.20 -13.00 1.38
C ALA A 8 16.41 -14.39 0.78
N LYS A 9 16.02 -15.45 1.50
CA LYS A 9 15.95 -16.80 0.94
C LYS A 9 15.09 -16.69 -0.33
N GLU A 10 15.69 -16.85 -1.51
CA GLU A 10 14.95 -16.86 -2.77
C GLU A 10 13.92 -17.98 -2.69
N VAL A 11 12.67 -17.61 -2.51
CA VAL A 11 11.56 -18.53 -2.67
C VAL A 11 11.52 -18.90 -4.14
N GLY A 12 11.71 -20.18 -4.42
CA GLY A 12 11.91 -20.88 -5.67
C GLY A 12 11.57 -20.14 -6.96
N GLY A 13 12.37 -20.36 -7.99
CA GLY A 13 12.42 -19.66 -9.27
C GLY A 13 11.08 -19.14 -9.76
N TYR A 14 10.87 -17.83 -9.64
CA TYR A 14 9.70 -17.15 -10.13
C TYR A 14 9.70 -17.19 -11.66
N ARG A 15 8.78 -17.93 -12.23
CA ARG A 15 8.50 -17.85 -13.67
C ARG A 15 7.71 -16.56 -13.93
N ASP A 16 8.20 -15.75 -14.86
CA ASP A 16 7.44 -14.60 -15.38
C ASP A 16 6.06 -15.09 -15.86
N ARG A 17 5.00 -14.60 -15.23
CA ARG A 17 3.63 -14.98 -15.56
C ARG A 17 2.95 -13.80 -16.25
N PRO A 18 3.05 -13.69 -17.59
CA PRO A 18 2.51 -12.53 -18.33
C PRO A 18 0.99 -12.38 -18.23
N TRP A 19 0.30 -13.41 -17.72
CA TRP A 19 -1.16 -13.49 -17.65
C TRP A 19 -1.74 -13.20 -16.25
N ILE A 20 -0.91 -12.86 -15.25
CA ILE A 20 -1.42 -12.48 -13.94
C ILE A 20 -2.05 -11.09 -14.06
N PRO A 21 -3.32 -10.91 -13.64
CA PRO A 21 -3.92 -9.59 -13.58
C PRO A 21 -3.10 -8.65 -12.70
N ARG A 22 -2.88 -7.44 -13.21
CA ARG A 22 -2.11 -6.38 -12.57
C ARG A 22 -3.04 -5.36 -11.94
N PHE A 23 -2.56 -4.66 -10.94
CA PHE A 23 -3.39 -3.67 -10.27
C PHE A 23 -3.89 -2.55 -11.22
N TRP A 24 -3.19 -2.32 -12.33
CA TRP A 24 -3.49 -1.28 -13.32
C TRP A 24 -4.23 -1.79 -14.58
N ASP A 25 -4.64 -3.07 -14.63
CA ASP A 25 -5.40 -3.63 -15.76
C ASP A 25 -6.79 -3.00 -15.94
N GLY A 26 -7.33 -2.37 -14.89
CA GLY A 26 -8.61 -1.64 -14.94
C GLY A 26 -8.53 -0.23 -15.48
N ILE A 27 -7.35 0.21 -15.93
CA ILE A 27 -7.16 1.56 -16.46
C ILE A 27 -7.96 1.77 -17.74
N THR A 28 -8.51 2.97 -17.93
CA THR A 28 -9.17 3.36 -19.18
C THR A 28 -8.16 3.62 -20.29
N PHE A 29 -8.58 3.53 -21.55
CA PHE A 29 -7.70 3.78 -22.69
C PHE A 29 -6.94 5.11 -22.60
N TRP A 30 -7.62 6.20 -22.32
CA TRP A 30 -6.95 7.51 -22.21
C TRP A 30 -6.04 7.62 -20.98
N GLY A 31 -6.41 6.99 -19.87
CA GLY A 31 -5.53 6.88 -18.71
C GLY A 31 -4.26 6.12 -19.05
N TRP A 32 -4.39 5.01 -19.77
CA TRP A 32 -3.28 4.20 -20.27
C TRP A 32 -2.37 4.97 -21.22
N VAL A 33 -2.94 5.61 -22.25
CA VAL A 33 -2.17 6.43 -23.22
C VAL A 33 -1.38 7.52 -22.49
N LYS A 34 -1.99 8.17 -21.48
CA LYS A 34 -1.29 9.17 -20.66
C LYS A 34 -0.09 8.59 -19.94
N VAL A 35 -0.26 7.46 -19.24
CA VAL A 35 0.85 6.78 -18.53
C VAL A 35 1.97 6.41 -19.50
N MET A 36 1.63 5.89 -20.66
CA MET A 36 2.60 5.52 -21.71
C MET A 36 3.35 6.74 -22.25
N ALA A 37 2.63 7.84 -22.54
CA ALA A 37 3.22 9.07 -23.03
C ALA A 37 4.13 9.73 -21.99
N ASP A 38 3.69 9.77 -20.72
CA ASP A 38 4.47 10.29 -19.60
C ASP A 38 5.84 9.58 -19.46
N HIS A 39 5.91 8.30 -19.82
CA HIS A 39 7.12 7.48 -19.79
C HIS A 39 7.73 7.25 -21.19
N ARG A 40 7.35 8.07 -22.21
CA ARG A 40 7.88 8.04 -23.56
C ARG A 40 7.89 6.64 -24.20
N PHE A 41 6.88 5.80 -23.89
CA PHE A 41 6.75 4.43 -24.39
C PHE A 41 7.97 3.54 -24.16
N LYS A 42 8.70 3.73 -23.06
CA LYS A 42 9.90 2.95 -22.73
C LYS A 42 9.59 1.53 -22.26
N ILE A 43 9.06 0.72 -23.16
CA ILE A 43 8.65 -0.67 -22.92
C ILE A 43 9.80 -1.61 -23.27
N ALA A 44 10.07 -2.62 -22.45
CA ALA A 44 10.99 -3.68 -22.81
C ALA A 44 10.39 -4.55 -23.96
N PRO A 45 11.16 -4.94 -24.98
CA PRO A 45 10.64 -5.68 -26.15
C PRO A 45 9.79 -6.90 -25.77
N ARG A 46 10.22 -7.67 -24.78
CA ARG A 46 9.48 -8.84 -24.26
C ARG A 46 8.16 -8.50 -23.56
N ARG A 47 7.89 -7.23 -23.24
CA ARG A 47 6.66 -6.73 -22.61
C ARG A 47 5.71 -6.08 -23.62
N LEU A 48 6.06 -5.99 -24.91
CA LEU A 48 5.21 -5.39 -25.94
C LEU A 48 3.85 -6.08 -26.05
N GLY A 49 3.83 -7.42 -26.03
CA GLY A 49 2.57 -8.18 -26.06
C GLY A 49 1.62 -7.82 -24.91
N MET A 50 2.18 -7.59 -23.71
CA MET A 50 1.44 -7.11 -22.55
C MET A 50 0.89 -5.70 -22.78
N ALA A 51 1.71 -4.78 -23.29
CA ALA A 51 1.26 -3.42 -23.55
C ALA A 51 0.14 -3.37 -24.60
N ILE A 52 0.21 -4.22 -25.64
CA ILE A 52 -0.87 -4.36 -26.63
C ILE A 52 -2.14 -4.88 -25.96
N LEU A 53 -2.04 -5.96 -25.17
CA LEU A 53 -3.19 -6.53 -24.46
C LEU A 53 -3.88 -5.49 -23.57
N ILE A 54 -3.11 -4.73 -22.78
CA ILE A 54 -3.67 -3.67 -21.92
C ILE A 54 -4.30 -2.55 -22.73
N THR A 55 -3.75 -2.22 -23.89
CA THR A 55 -4.39 -1.25 -24.78
C THR A 55 -5.79 -1.72 -25.20
N LEU A 56 -5.96 -3.00 -25.58
CA LEU A 56 -7.26 -3.58 -25.91
C LEU A 56 -8.20 -3.61 -24.69
N ILE A 57 -7.70 -4.05 -23.54
CA ILE A 57 -8.45 -4.03 -22.27
C ILE A 57 -8.86 -2.59 -21.92
N GLY A 58 -8.00 -1.60 -22.12
CA GLY A 58 -8.30 -0.18 -21.88
C GLY A 58 -9.46 0.36 -22.73
N PHE A 59 -9.58 -0.08 -23.99
CA PHE A 59 -10.76 0.22 -24.81
C PHE A 59 -12.04 -0.37 -24.22
N PHE A 60 -11.98 -1.65 -23.82
CA PHE A 60 -13.11 -2.33 -23.19
C PHE A 60 -13.51 -1.68 -21.86
N ASN A 61 -12.53 -1.36 -21.01
CA ASN A 61 -12.77 -0.63 -19.77
C ASN A 61 -13.40 0.74 -20.01
N SER A 62 -12.98 1.46 -21.05
CA SER A 62 -13.55 2.75 -21.42
C SER A 62 -15.00 2.64 -21.87
N PHE A 63 -15.33 1.59 -22.62
CA PHE A 63 -16.71 1.30 -23.02
C PHE A 63 -17.60 1.01 -21.81
N LEU A 64 -17.14 0.14 -20.89
CA LEU A 64 -17.89 -0.17 -19.67
C LEU A 64 -17.99 1.04 -18.73
N ALA A 65 -16.95 1.89 -18.68
CA ALA A 65 -16.97 3.15 -17.92
C ALA A 65 -18.03 4.11 -18.46
N LEU A 66 -18.20 4.17 -19.78
CA LEU A 66 -19.28 4.96 -20.40
C LEU A 66 -20.65 4.42 -19.99
N ILE A 67 -20.85 3.10 -20.03
CA ILE A 67 -22.11 2.48 -19.57
C ILE A 67 -22.36 2.81 -18.09
N GLN A 68 -21.37 2.64 -17.22
CA GLN A 68 -21.54 2.99 -15.81
C GLN A 68 -21.89 4.47 -15.60
N LYS A 69 -21.26 5.36 -16.36
CA LYS A 69 -21.55 6.80 -16.31
C LYS A 69 -23.00 7.10 -16.73
N LEU A 70 -23.49 6.43 -17.76
CA LEU A 70 -24.86 6.62 -18.23
C LEU A 70 -25.90 6.07 -17.24
N VAL A 71 -25.65 4.86 -16.70
CA VAL A 71 -26.60 4.17 -15.80
C VAL A 71 -26.51 4.71 -14.37
N TYR A 72 -25.30 4.85 -13.82
CA TYR A 72 -25.09 5.20 -12.42
C TYR A 72 -24.58 6.62 -12.18
N GLY A 73 -24.19 7.38 -13.20
CA GLY A 73 -23.56 8.68 -13.04
C GLY A 73 -24.37 9.67 -12.21
N ARG A 74 -25.70 9.77 -12.46
CA ARG A 74 -26.61 10.60 -11.65
C ARG A 74 -26.75 10.09 -10.22
N LYS A 75 -26.84 8.77 -10.04
CA LYS A 75 -26.91 8.13 -8.71
C LYS A 75 -25.64 8.38 -7.92
N ILE A 76 -24.46 8.16 -8.52
CA ILE A 76 -23.17 8.44 -7.87
C ILE A 76 -23.07 9.90 -7.46
N ALA A 77 -23.41 10.83 -8.36
CA ALA A 77 -23.35 12.28 -8.06
C ALA A 77 -24.19 12.66 -6.83
N ARG A 78 -25.40 12.09 -6.70
CA ARG A 78 -26.36 12.41 -5.63
C ARG A 78 -26.16 11.61 -4.35
N THR A 79 -25.39 10.52 -4.38
CA THR A 79 -25.13 9.70 -3.19
C THR A 79 -24.32 10.48 -2.17
N ALA A 80 -24.79 10.56 -0.94
CA ALA A 80 -24.01 10.96 0.23
C ALA A 80 -23.29 9.73 0.80
N LEU A 81 -22.15 9.92 1.43
CA LEU A 81 -21.55 8.88 2.26
C LEU A 81 -22.40 8.67 3.51
N VAL A 82 -22.44 7.44 4.02
CA VAL A 82 -23.21 7.14 5.24
C VAL A 82 -22.65 7.89 6.45
N ASP A 83 -21.31 7.97 6.53
CA ASP A 83 -20.55 8.80 7.47
C ASP A 83 -19.16 9.03 6.91
N ASP A 84 -18.36 9.90 7.53
CA ASP A 84 -16.98 10.11 7.18
C ASP A 84 -16.18 8.80 7.36
N PRO A 85 -15.26 8.47 6.45
CA PRO A 85 -14.56 7.18 6.44
C PRO A 85 -13.70 6.92 7.68
N ILE A 86 -13.38 5.65 7.89
CA ILE A 86 -12.34 5.19 8.81
C ILE A 86 -11.12 4.85 7.96
N PHE A 87 -9.97 5.46 8.25
CA PHE A 87 -8.71 5.23 7.54
C PHE A 87 -7.74 4.41 8.39
N ILE A 88 -7.37 3.24 7.89
CA ILE A 88 -6.25 2.46 8.44
C ILE A 88 -4.99 2.94 7.76
N ILE A 89 -4.10 3.54 8.52
CA ILE A 89 -2.87 4.18 8.08
C ILE A 89 -1.64 3.53 8.73
N GLY A 90 -0.49 3.69 8.12
CA GLY A 90 0.78 3.12 8.52
C GLY A 90 1.65 2.84 7.31
N HIS A 91 2.93 2.61 7.51
CA HIS A 91 3.84 2.27 6.43
C HIS A 91 3.51 0.90 5.81
N TRP A 92 3.91 0.68 4.56
CA TRP A 92 3.86 -0.68 3.97
C TRP A 92 4.52 -1.69 4.90
N ARG A 93 3.94 -2.86 5.02
CA ARG A 93 4.44 -3.97 5.85
C ARG A 93 4.36 -3.78 7.36
N SER A 94 3.73 -2.72 7.84
CA SER A 94 3.45 -2.52 9.28
C SER A 94 2.27 -3.35 9.80
N GLY A 95 1.52 -4.06 8.94
CA GLY A 95 0.35 -4.85 9.37
C GLY A 95 -1.01 -4.23 9.02
N THR A 96 -1.03 -3.16 8.22
CA THR A 96 -2.26 -2.48 7.79
C THR A 96 -3.30 -3.42 7.18
N THR A 97 -2.89 -4.47 6.45
CA THR A 97 -3.82 -5.45 5.86
C THR A 97 -4.49 -6.30 6.93
N LEU A 98 -3.73 -6.78 7.93
CA LEU A 98 -4.29 -7.56 9.04
C LEU A 98 -5.32 -6.75 9.81
N LEU A 99 -4.98 -5.50 10.14
CA LEU A 99 -5.88 -4.60 10.85
C LEU A 99 -7.14 -4.31 10.02
N HIS A 100 -7.00 -4.11 8.70
CA HIS A 100 -8.15 -3.91 7.80
C HIS A 100 -9.08 -5.12 7.79
N GLU A 101 -8.51 -6.34 7.71
CA GLU A 101 -9.30 -7.57 7.76
C GLU A 101 -10.04 -7.75 9.10
N MET A 102 -9.48 -7.29 10.22
CA MET A 102 -10.17 -7.30 11.51
C MET A 102 -11.33 -6.27 11.55
N PHE A 103 -11.11 -5.06 11.00
CA PHE A 103 -12.16 -4.03 10.97
C PHE A 103 -13.37 -4.43 10.13
N ILE A 104 -13.15 -5.09 8.99
CA ILE A 104 -14.26 -5.48 8.10
C ILE A 104 -15.07 -6.69 8.59
N LEU A 105 -14.68 -7.32 9.71
CA LEU A 105 -15.52 -8.30 10.40
C LEU A 105 -16.80 -7.66 10.95
N ASP A 106 -16.75 -6.34 11.15
CA ASP A 106 -17.91 -5.58 11.56
C ASP A 106 -18.90 -5.39 10.40
N PRO A 107 -20.11 -5.96 10.51
CA PRO A 107 -21.10 -5.86 9.44
C PRO A 107 -21.63 -4.45 9.21
N ARG A 108 -21.35 -3.50 10.13
CA ARG A 108 -21.71 -2.08 9.99
C ARG A 108 -20.81 -1.34 9.02
N PHE A 109 -19.63 -1.89 8.72
CA PHE A 109 -18.65 -1.28 7.82
C PHE A 109 -18.69 -1.88 6.42
N GLY A 110 -18.52 -1.02 5.42
CA GLY A 110 -18.23 -1.38 4.05
C GLY A 110 -16.76 -1.10 3.72
N PHE A 111 -16.30 -1.61 2.61
CA PHE A 111 -14.93 -1.43 2.16
C PHE A 111 -14.84 -1.57 0.64
N PRO A 112 -13.83 -0.97 0.00
CA PRO A 112 -13.52 -1.27 -1.38
C PRO A 112 -12.88 -2.65 -1.48
N ASP A 113 -13.53 -3.55 -2.18
CA ASP A 113 -13.01 -4.88 -2.43
C ASP A 113 -12.07 -4.91 -3.65
N SER A 114 -11.41 -6.05 -3.87
CA SER A 114 -10.46 -6.22 -4.97
C SER A 114 -11.08 -5.91 -6.33
N TYR A 115 -12.33 -6.34 -6.59
CA TYR A 115 -12.96 -6.06 -7.86
C TYR A 115 -13.24 -4.56 -8.06
N ALA A 116 -13.76 -3.88 -7.06
CA ALA A 116 -13.99 -2.44 -7.12
C ALA A 116 -12.69 -1.66 -7.31
N CYS A 117 -11.58 -2.08 -6.68
CA CYS A 117 -10.27 -1.43 -6.83
C CYS A 117 -9.63 -1.69 -8.21
N PHE A 118 -9.83 -2.86 -8.79
CA PHE A 118 -9.30 -3.19 -10.12
C PHE A 118 -10.21 -2.73 -11.26
N ALA A 119 -11.49 -2.48 -11.03
CA ALA A 119 -12.44 -2.03 -12.03
C ALA A 119 -13.24 -0.78 -11.61
N PRO A 120 -12.60 0.28 -11.03
CA PRO A 120 -13.31 1.37 -10.35
C PRO A 120 -14.24 2.16 -11.28
N ASN A 121 -13.93 2.17 -12.56
CA ASN A 121 -14.68 2.92 -13.57
C ASN A 121 -15.98 2.22 -14.00
N HIS A 122 -16.15 0.91 -13.68
CA HIS A 122 -17.28 0.14 -14.20
C HIS A 122 -17.77 -1.02 -13.29
N PHE A 123 -17.26 -1.16 -12.05
CA PHE A 123 -17.60 -2.32 -11.20
C PHE A 123 -19.09 -2.43 -10.87
N LEU A 124 -19.84 -1.33 -10.83
CA LEU A 124 -21.27 -1.35 -10.55
C LEU A 124 -22.10 -2.00 -11.69
N VAL A 125 -21.57 -1.98 -12.92
CA VAL A 125 -22.26 -2.59 -14.08
C VAL A 125 -21.66 -3.93 -14.47
N SER A 126 -20.37 -4.17 -14.20
CA SER A 126 -19.65 -5.33 -14.76
C SER A 126 -19.45 -6.49 -13.79
N ARG A 127 -19.56 -6.26 -12.49
CA ARG A 127 -19.27 -7.27 -11.46
C ARG A 127 -19.97 -8.59 -11.70
N TRP A 128 -21.26 -8.57 -12.01
CA TRP A 128 -22.09 -9.76 -12.10
C TRP A 128 -21.69 -10.74 -13.21
N PHE A 129 -21.07 -10.25 -14.30
CA PHE A 129 -20.63 -11.10 -15.42
C PHE A 129 -19.10 -11.19 -15.54
N LEU A 130 -18.37 -10.10 -15.26
CA LEU A 130 -16.93 -10.07 -15.49
C LEU A 130 -16.13 -10.65 -14.32
N ALA A 131 -16.56 -10.46 -13.06
CA ALA A 131 -15.85 -11.02 -11.91
C ALA A 131 -15.80 -12.56 -11.94
N PRO A 132 -16.89 -13.30 -12.23
CA PRO A 132 -16.82 -14.75 -12.38
C PRO A 132 -15.90 -15.18 -13.54
N LEU A 133 -16.01 -14.51 -14.70
CA LEU A 133 -15.22 -14.83 -15.88
C LEU A 133 -13.71 -14.67 -15.64
N VAL A 134 -13.30 -13.52 -15.11
CA VAL A 134 -11.88 -13.25 -14.82
C VAL A 134 -11.40 -14.09 -13.63
N GLY A 135 -12.28 -14.42 -12.68
CA GLY A 135 -11.99 -15.30 -11.55
C GLY A 135 -11.48 -16.69 -11.97
N LEU A 136 -11.92 -17.20 -13.14
CA LEU A 136 -11.41 -18.46 -13.70
C LEU A 136 -9.93 -18.38 -14.13
N LEU A 137 -9.44 -17.18 -14.44
CA LEU A 137 -8.08 -16.95 -14.90
C LEU A 137 -7.14 -16.56 -13.74
N MET A 138 -7.70 -16.29 -12.54
CA MET A 138 -6.93 -15.81 -11.39
C MET A 138 -6.16 -16.94 -10.70
N PRO A 139 -4.95 -16.67 -10.22
CA PRO A 139 -4.24 -17.62 -9.38
C PRO A 139 -4.98 -17.80 -8.04
N LYS A 140 -5.06 -19.05 -7.55
CA LYS A 140 -5.72 -19.35 -6.26
C LYS A 140 -5.08 -18.65 -5.06
N MET A 141 -3.79 -18.31 -5.16
CA MET A 141 -3.01 -17.67 -4.10
C MET A 141 -2.34 -16.39 -4.62
N ARG A 142 -2.32 -15.35 -3.81
CA ARG A 142 -1.64 -14.09 -4.13
C ARG A 142 -0.13 -14.30 -4.11
N PRO A 143 0.61 -13.88 -5.14
CA PRO A 143 2.06 -14.08 -5.19
C PRO A 143 2.83 -13.36 -4.08
N ILE A 144 2.27 -12.27 -3.52
CA ILE A 144 2.94 -11.34 -2.60
C ILE A 144 3.02 -11.89 -1.16
N ASP A 145 1.94 -12.53 -0.69
CA ASP A 145 1.78 -12.86 0.74
C ASP A 145 1.24 -14.26 1.00
N ASN A 146 1.11 -15.10 -0.04
CA ASN A 146 0.55 -16.46 0.02
C ASN A 146 -0.88 -16.51 0.62
N MET A 147 -1.62 -15.41 0.50
CA MET A 147 -3.04 -15.38 0.90
C MET A 147 -3.93 -15.83 -0.27
N PRO A 148 -5.09 -16.45 -0.01
CA PRO A 148 -6.04 -16.77 -1.05
C PRO A 148 -6.47 -15.50 -1.81
N PHE A 149 -6.53 -15.60 -3.15
CA PHE A 149 -7.10 -14.52 -3.96
C PHE A 149 -8.64 -14.65 -3.95
N ASP A 150 -9.31 -13.55 -3.64
CA ASP A 150 -10.76 -13.44 -3.74
C ASP A 150 -11.12 -12.00 -4.14
N TRP A 151 -12.05 -11.86 -5.08
CA TRP A 151 -12.58 -10.56 -5.52
C TRP A 151 -13.27 -9.76 -4.41
N ASN A 152 -13.82 -10.44 -3.41
CA ASN A 152 -14.55 -9.83 -2.30
C ASN A 152 -13.63 -9.45 -1.13
N ARG A 153 -12.33 -9.73 -1.20
CA ARG A 153 -11.40 -9.31 -0.15
C ARG A 153 -11.10 -7.82 -0.23
N PRO A 154 -10.88 -7.18 0.92
CA PRO A 154 -10.55 -5.75 0.98
C PRO A 154 -9.25 -5.46 0.22
N GLN A 155 -9.22 -4.32 -0.46
CA GLN A 155 -8.06 -3.89 -1.24
C GLN A 155 -7.75 -2.41 -0.99
N GLU A 156 -6.57 -1.99 -1.40
CA GLU A 156 -6.14 -0.60 -1.32
C GLU A 156 -6.86 0.27 -2.35
N ASP A 157 -7.54 1.30 -1.89
CA ASP A 157 -8.22 2.28 -2.74
C ASP A 157 -7.26 3.08 -3.63
N GLU A 158 -5.97 3.11 -3.29
CA GLU A 158 -4.93 3.67 -4.16
C GLU A 158 -4.87 2.99 -5.54
N PHE A 159 -5.15 1.67 -5.62
CA PHE A 159 -5.25 0.98 -6.90
C PHE A 159 -6.44 1.47 -7.73
N ALA A 160 -7.55 1.77 -7.08
CA ALA A 160 -8.70 2.38 -7.76
C ALA A 160 -8.33 3.74 -8.36
N LEU A 161 -7.63 4.59 -7.61
CA LEU A 161 -7.18 5.89 -8.08
C LEU A 161 -6.25 5.77 -9.29
N CYS A 162 -5.30 4.82 -9.27
CA CYS A 162 -4.46 4.53 -10.44
C CYS A 162 -5.31 4.21 -11.68
N ASN A 163 -6.29 3.31 -11.54
CA ASN A 163 -7.17 2.87 -12.63
C ASN A 163 -8.14 3.97 -13.11
N MET A 164 -8.45 4.94 -12.27
CA MET A 164 -9.21 6.13 -12.63
C MET A 164 -8.35 7.20 -13.35
N GLY A 165 -7.07 6.91 -13.61
CA GLY A 165 -6.14 7.81 -14.30
C GLY A 165 -5.66 8.98 -13.43
N VAL A 166 -5.70 8.81 -12.11
CA VAL A 166 -5.13 9.76 -11.15
C VAL A 166 -3.67 9.38 -10.89
N PRO A 167 -2.73 10.33 -10.93
CA PRO A 167 -1.34 10.05 -10.59
C PRO A 167 -1.18 9.51 -9.17
N SER A 168 -0.33 8.51 -9.03
CA SER A 168 -0.03 7.83 -7.77
C SER A 168 1.42 7.36 -7.75
N PRO A 169 2.09 7.30 -6.59
CA PRO A 169 3.42 6.69 -6.46
C PRO A 169 3.47 5.26 -6.98
N TYR A 170 2.35 4.52 -6.95
CA TYR A 170 2.26 3.14 -7.42
C TYR A 170 2.45 3.00 -8.94
N LEU A 171 2.15 4.03 -9.72
CA LEU A 171 2.39 4.00 -11.17
C LEU A 171 3.88 3.90 -11.51
N SER A 172 4.78 4.26 -10.59
CA SER A 172 6.22 4.05 -10.75
C SER A 172 6.61 2.57 -10.82
N LEU A 173 5.76 1.65 -10.36
CA LEU A 173 5.97 0.21 -10.50
C LEU A 173 5.89 -0.28 -11.94
N ILE A 174 5.17 0.44 -12.81
CA ILE A 174 5.05 0.12 -14.23
C ILE A 174 6.38 0.39 -14.95
N PHE A 175 7.11 1.45 -14.52
CA PHE A 175 8.39 1.89 -15.09
C PHE A 175 9.46 2.02 -14.01
N PRO A 176 9.90 0.91 -13.39
CA PRO A 176 10.76 0.93 -12.20
C PRO A 176 12.17 1.46 -12.42
N ASN A 177 12.62 1.55 -13.67
CA ASN A 177 13.94 2.04 -14.02
C ASN A 177 13.95 3.56 -14.32
N GLU A 178 12.78 4.20 -14.30
CA GLU A 178 12.64 5.64 -14.47
C GLU A 178 12.66 6.37 -13.12
N PRO A 179 13.06 7.65 -13.09
CA PRO A 179 12.87 8.46 -11.89
C PRO A 179 11.40 8.47 -11.43
N PRO A 180 11.11 8.50 -10.12
CA PRO A 180 9.75 8.45 -9.59
C PRO A 180 8.98 9.73 -9.93
N ARG A 181 8.21 9.68 -11.01
CA ARG A 181 7.53 10.83 -11.61
C ARG A 181 6.38 11.37 -10.76
N TYR A 182 5.73 10.46 -10.02
CA TYR A 182 4.51 10.80 -9.26
C TYR A 182 4.75 10.88 -7.76
N ASP A 183 5.97 11.17 -7.36
CA ASP A 183 6.43 11.12 -5.95
C ASP A 183 5.74 12.19 -5.08
N ALA A 184 5.37 13.35 -5.67
CA ALA A 184 4.60 14.39 -4.98
C ALA A 184 3.20 13.92 -4.54
N TYR A 185 2.64 12.91 -5.21
CA TYR A 185 1.34 12.36 -4.86
C TYR A 185 1.37 11.44 -3.63
N LEU A 186 2.55 11.15 -3.07
CA LEU A 186 2.65 10.45 -1.79
C LEU A 186 2.02 11.27 -0.67
N THR A 187 2.38 12.55 -0.59
CA THR A 187 1.90 13.47 0.46
C THR A 187 0.76 14.38 0.00
N LEU A 188 0.59 14.55 -1.30
CA LEU A 188 -0.26 15.56 -1.95
C LEU A 188 0.15 17.00 -1.62
N GLU A 189 1.24 17.20 -0.91
CA GLU A 189 1.90 18.50 -0.77
C GLU A 189 2.57 18.85 -2.10
N ASN A 190 2.70 20.11 -2.43
CA ASN A 190 3.33 20.57 -3.68
C ASN A 190 2.74 20.01 -4.99
N VAL A 191 1.53 19.45 -4.93
CA VAL A 191 0.75 19.11 -6.13
C VAL A 191 0.00 20.38 -6.59
N PRO A 192 0.00 20.70 -7.90
CA PRO A 192 -0.79 21.84 -8.40
C PRO A 192 -2.25 21.76 -7.96
N GLN A 193 -2.85 22.88 -7.55
CA GLN A 193 -4.21 22.92 -7.00
C GLN A 193 -5.24 22.21 -7.90
N ARG A 194 -5.14 22.40 -9.23
CA ARG A 194 -6.02 21.72 -10.19
C ARG A 194 -5.92 20.19 -10.12
N GLU A 195 -4.72 19.66 -9.94
CA GLU A 195 -4.49 18.22 -9.83
C GLU A 195 -4.95 17.69 -8.46
N LEU A 196 -4.78 18.47 -7.40
CA LEU A 196 -5.29 18.13 -6.07
C LEU A 196 -6.83 18.04 -6.10
N GLU A 197 -7.52 19.01 -6.69
CA GLU A 197 -8.97 18.96 -6.83
C GLU A 197 -9.45 17.80 -7.72
N ARG A 198 -8.67 17.45 -8.74
CA ARG A 198 -8.94 16.25 -9.54
C ARG A 198 -8.82 14.99 -8.72
N TRP A 199 -7.78 14.90 -7.87
CA TRP A 199 -7.58 13.78 -6.95
C TRP A 199 -8.75 13.68 -5.95
N LYS A 200 -9.10 14.77 -5.27
CA LYS A 200 -10.24 14.83 -4.33
C LYS A 200 -11.55 14.39 -5.00
N LYS A 201 -11.81 14.88 -6.20
CA LYS A 201 -13.02 14.52 -6.95
C LYS A 201 -13.07 13.05 -7.33
N ALA A 202 -11.97 12.50 -7.82
CA ALA A 202 -11.88 11.08 -8.18
C ALA A 202 -12.08 10.19 -6.95
N PHE A 203 -11.39 10.50 -5.85
CA PHE A 203 -11.50 9.79 -4.59
C PHE A 203 -12.94 9.80 -4.05
N LEU A 204 -13.56 10.97 -3.96
CA LEU A 204 -14.96 11.08 -3.52
C LEU A 204 -15.94 10.33 -4.46
N THR A 205 -15.70 10.37 -5.77
CA THR A 205 -16.52 9.64 -6.74
C THR A 205 -16.43 8.13 -6.52
N PHE A 206 -15.24 7.63 -6.28
CA PHE A 206 -15.01 6.21 -5.96
C PHE A 206 -15.71 5.81 -4.66
N LEU A 207 -15.55 6.58 -3.58
CA LEU A 207 -16.21 6.30 -2.30
C LEU A 207 -17.74 6.29 -2.42
N LYS A 208 -18.32 7.23 -3.18
CA LYS A 208 -19.76 7.24 -3.46
C LYS A 208 -20.22 5.99 -4.21
N ALA A 209 -19.43 5.51 -5.16
CA ALA A 209 -19.74 4.27 -5.87
C ALA A 209 -19.65 3.04 -4.94
N VAL A 210 -18.64 2.97 -4.05
CA VAL A 210 -18.53 1.93 -3.01
C VAL A 210 -19.70 2.02 -2.00
N THR A 211 -20.14 3.23 -1.66
CA THR A 211 -21.32 3.44 -0.80
C THR A 211 -22.60 2.92 -1.47
N ILE A 212 -22.78 3.10 -2.78
CA ILE A 212 -23.91 2.51 -3.52
C ILE A 212 -23.92 0.99 -3.41
N GLN A 213 -22.75 0.37 -3.45
CA GLN A 213 -22.60 -1.08 -3.37
C GLN A 213 -22.86 -1.61 -1.95
N SER A 214 -22.32 -0.94 -0.93
CA SER A 214 -22.31 -1.45 0.45
C SER A 214 -23.45 -0.92 1.33
N GLY A 215 -23.89 0.32 1.11
CA GLY A 215 -24.83 1.01 1.98
C GLY A 215 -24.31 1.30 3.39
N LYS A 216 -22.98 1.29 3.61
CA LYS A 216 -22.35 1.30 4.93
C LYS A 216 -21.29 2.40 5.04
N ARG A 217 -20.88 2.72 6.29
CA ARG A 217 -19.67 3.52 6.53
C ARG A 217 -18.44 2.80 6.00
N ILE A 218 -17.58 3.51 5.28
CA ILE A 218 -16.46 2.90 4.58
C ILE A 218 -15.21 2.86 5.46
N VAL A 219 -14.55 1.69 5.53
CA VAL A 219 -13.20 1.52 6.04
C VAL A 219 -12.25 1.42 4.87
N LEU A 220 -11.19 2.21 4.90
CA LEU A 220 -10.18 2.34 3.85
C LEU A 220 -8.80 1.99 4.38
N LYS A 221 -7.98 1.41 3.52
CA LYS A 221 -6.59 1.11 3.86
C LYS A 221 -5.71 1.34 2.63
N SER A 222 -4.90 2.39 2.69
CA SER A 222 -3.81 2.62 1.75
C SER A 222 -2.66 3.29 2.47
N PRO A 223 -1.45 2.72 2.47
CA PRO A 223 -0.29 3.31 3.16
C PRO A 223 -0.02 4.79 2.81
N PRO A 224 -0.21 5.26 1.56
CA PRO A 224 -0.07 6.68 1.24
C PRO A 224 -0.99 7.62 2.05
N HIS A 225 -2.13 7.15 2.56
CA HIS A 225 -3.01 7.97 3.41
C HIS A 225 -2.34 8.42 4.70
N THR A 226 -1.33 7.72 5.18
CA THR A 226 -0.49 8.13 6.33
C THR A 226 0.09 9.54 6.13
N CYS A 227 0.37 9.92 4.90
CA CYS A 227 0.93 11.22 4.55
C CYS A 227 -0.12 12.27 4.17
N ARG A 228 -1.39 11.89 4.05
CA ARG A 228 -2.46 12.71 3.45
C ARG A 228 -3.51 13.18 4.44
N ILE A 229 -3.27 13.02 5.74
CA ILE A 229 -4.23 13.31 6.81
C ILE A 229 -4.81 14.72 6.69
N LYS A 230 -3.99 15.75 6.40
CA LYS A 230 -4.48 17.12 6.20
C LYS A 230 -5.56 17.19 5.11
N VAL A 231 -5.28 16.64 3.93
CA VAL A 231 -6.23 16.63 2.80
C VAL A 231 -7.46 15.79 3.11
N LEU A 232 -7.30 14.68 3.82
CA LEU A 232 -8.40 13.81 4.23
C LEU A 232 -9.32 14.50 5.25
N LEU A 233 -8.77 15.25 6.21
CA LEU A 233 -9.56 16.04 7.17
C LEU A 233 -10.29 17.20 6.48
N GLU A 234 -9.69 17.83 5.47
CA GLU A 234 -10.39 18.85 4.66
C GLU A 234 -11.61 18.26 3.93
N MET A 235 -11.53 17.00 3.47
CA MET A 235 -12.62 16.31 2.79
C MET A 235 -13.63 15.68 3.76
N PHE A 236 -13.17 15.21 4.89
CA PHE A 236 -13.91 14.39 5.88
C PHE A 236 -13.55 14.83 7.29
N PRO A 237 -14.15 15.92 7.80
CA PRO A 237 -13.76 16.50 9.10
C PRO A 237 -13.98 15.57 10.31
N ARG A 238 -14.86 14.56 10.18
CA ARG A 238 -15.15 13.56 11.23
C ARG A 238 -14.51 12.20 10.94
N ALA A 239 -13.58 12.13 9.99
CA ALA A 239 -12.86 10.90 9.68
C ALA A 239 -12.15 10.35 10.91
N LYS A 240 -12.10 9.03 11.03
CA LYS A 240 -11.31 8.34 12.06
C LYS A 240 -10.06 7.74 11.44
N PHE A 241 -8.95 7.81 12.17
CA PHE A 241 -7.66 7.27 11.73
C PHE A 241 -7.18 6.22 12.72
N VAL A 242 -6.78 5.06 12.21
CA VAL A 242 -6.14 4.02 13.01
C VAL A 242 -4.72 3.83 12.46
N HIS A 243 -3.75 4.30 13.21
CA HIS A 243 -2.34 4.19 12.83
C HIS A 243 -1.76 2.90 13.41
N ILE A 244 -1.28 2.02 12.51
CA ILE A 244 -0.53 0.84 12.91
C ILE A 244 0.95 1.00 12.58
N TYR A 245 1.80 0.79 13.58
CA TYR A 245 3.24 0.84 13.46
C TYR A 245 3.88 -0.52 13.84
N ARG A 246 5.12 -0.73 13.44
CA ARG A 246 5.83 -2.00 13.61
C ARG A 246 7.32 -1.78 13.71
N ASP A 247 8.03 -2.77 14.31
CA ASP A 247 9.48 -2.80 14.37
C ASP A 247 10.14 -2.45 13.03
N PRO A 248 10.94 -1.36 12.99
CA PRO A 248 11.61 -0.89 11.78
C PRO A 248 12.52 -1.94 11.13
N LEU A 249 13.19 -2.78 11.94
CA LEU A 249 14.07 -3.85 11.46
C LEU A 249 13.29 -4.97 10.76
N ALA A 250 12.01 -5.14 11.07
CA ALA A 250 11.12 -6.05 10.35
C ALA A 250 10.48 -5.38 9.12
N VAL A 251 10.17 -4.09 9.18
CA VAL A 251 9.52 -3.31 8.11
C VAL A 251 10.45 -3.15 6.92
N TYR A 252 11.70 -2.76 7.12
CA TYR A 252 12.65 -2.47 6.04
C TYR A 252 12.84 -3.65 5.07
N PRO A 253 13.32 -4.83 5.50
CA PRO A 253 13.56 -5.95 4.57
C PRO A 253 12.28 -6.47 3.94
N SER A 254 11.16 -6.43 4.67
CA SER A 254 9.86 -6.81 4.16
C SER A 254 9.38 -5.85 3.05
N THR A 255 9.69 -4.55 3.16
CA THR A 255 9.38 -3.54 2.16
C THR A 255 10.25 -3.69 0.92
N ILE A 256 11.56 -3.91 1.06
CA ILE A 256 12.46 -4.21 -0.05
C ILE A 256 11.94 -5.43 -0.85
N ASN A 257 11.58 -6.51 -0.15
CA ASN A 257 11.03 -7.70 -0.80
C ASN A 257 9.71 -7.43 -1.52
N LEU A 258 8.82 -6.64 -0.91
CA LEU A 258 7.55 -6.22 -1.53
C LEU A 258 7.80 -5.48 -2.85
N TRP A 259 8.65 -4.45 -2.86
CA TRP A 259 8.92 -3.66 -4.04
C TRP A 259 9.62 -4.45 -5.14
N LYS A 260 10.57 -5.35 -4.78
CA LYS A 260 11.20 -6.26 -5.74
C LYS A 260 10.17 -7.17 -6.42
N ARG A 261 9.24 -7.75 -5.66
CA ARG A 261 8.18 -8.61 -6.21
C ARG A 261 7.20 -7.83 -7.07
N LEU A 262 6.66 -6.72 -6.56
CA LEU A 262 5.71 -5.89 -7.31
C LEU A 262 6.34 -5.37 -8.61
N SER A 263 7.55 -4.81 -8.57
CA SER A 263 8.21 -4.34 -9.79
C SER A 263 8.41 -5.46 -10.81
N LYS A 264 8.66 -6.70 -10.38
CA LYS A 264 8.78 -7.85 -11.29
C LYS A 264 7.46 -8.20 -11.97
N ASP A 265 6.35 -8.15 -11.21
CA ASP A 265 5.04 -8.56 -11.68
C ASP A 265 4.33 -7.46 -12.47
N GLU A 266 4.48 -6.20 -12.04
CA GLU A 266 3.71 -5.06 -12.54
C GLU A 266 4.41 -4.31 -13.68
N ALA A 267 5.73 -4.48 -13.87
CA ALA A 267 6.49 -3.61 -14.76
C ALA A 267 6.37 -3.94 -16.24
N LEU A 268 6.40 -2.89 -17.06
CA LEU A 268 6.65 -2.96 -18.51
C LEU A 268 8.15 -2.91 -18.86
N GLN A 269 9.00 -2.82 -17.84
CA GLN A 269 10.46 -2.86 -17.95
C GLN A 269 11.00 -4.07 -17.19
N VAL A 270 12.26 -4.40 -17.43
CA VAL A 270 13.00 -5.36 -16.60
C VAL A 270 13.59 -4.59 -15.43
N PRO A 271 13.15 -4.84 -14.18
CA PRO A 271 13.62 -4.06 -13.06
C PRO A 271 15.11 -4.26 -12.79
N HIS A 272 15.86 -3.18 -12.61
CA HIS A 272 17.27 -3.20 -12.21
C HIS A 272 17.47 -2.97 -10.70
N TYR A 273 16.43 -2.52 -9.99
CA TYR A 273 16.41 -2.23 -8.55
C TYR A 273 17.46 -1.22 -8.06
N GLN A 274 18.03 -0.42 -8.96
CA GLN A 274 19.01 0.60 -8.59
C GLN A 274 18.36 1.66 -7.69
N GLY A 275 19.01 1.98 -6.57
CA GLY A 275 18.52 2.97 -5.60
C GLY A 275 17.27 2.55 -4.82
N LEU A 276 16.84 1.28 -4.90
CA LEU A 276 15.64 0.82 -4.18
C LEU A 276 15.82 0.94 -2.65
N GLU A 277 16.97 0.57 -2.12
CA GLU A 277 17.27 0.62 -0.69
C GLU A 277 17.19 2.07 -0.17
N GLU A 278 17.85 2.99 -0.83
CA GLU A 278 17.79 4.42 -0.51
C GLU A 278 16.37 4.98 -0.63
N ARG A 279 15.63 4.57 -1.64
CA ARG A 279 14.23 4.97 -1.81
C ARG A 279 13.36 4.50 -0.63
N VAL A 280 13.56 3.28 -0.15
CA VAL A 280 12.79 2.75 0.99
C VAL A 280 13.14 3.53 2.25
N LEU A 281 14.44 3.79 2.51
CA LEU A 281 14.89 4.57 3.66
C LEU A 281 14.31 5.99 3.65
N THR A 282 14.41 6.67 2.53
CA THR A 282 13.96 8.06 2.37
C THR A 282 12.43 8.16 2.39
N THR A 283 11.72 7.24 1.75
CA THR A 283 10.24 7.24 1.73
C THR A 283 9.68 7.05 3.13
N PHE A 284 10.27 6.20 3.95
CA PHE A 284 9.86 6.03 5.35
C PHE A 284 9.96 7.34 6.13
N CYS A 285 11.10 8.04 6.06
CA CYS A 285 11.27 9.33 6.73
C CYS A 285 10.21 10.33 6.27
N ARG A 286 10.04 10.51 4.96
CA ARG A 286 9.05 11.43 4.40
C ARG A 286 7.62 11.11 4.86
N MET A 287 7.26 9.84 4.93
CA MET A 287 5.93 9.42 5.37
C MET A 287 5.68 9.81 6.82
N TYR A 288 6.63 9.52 7.70
CA TYR A 288 6.45 9.82 9.12
C TYR A 288 6.63 11.30 9.44
N GLU A 289 7.48 12.03 8.72
CA GLU A 289 7.54 13.49 8.80
C GLU A 289 6.21 14.14 8.43
N ALA A 290 5.57 13.69 7.35
CA ALA A 290 4.26 14.18 6.94
C ALA A 290 3.17 13.80 7.96
N PHE A 291 3.22 12.57 8.50
CA PHE A 291 2.32 12.10 9.53
C PHE A 291 2.42 12.95 10.80
N GLU A 292 3.65 13.19 11.28
CA GLU A 292 3.87 13.97 12.51
C GLU A 292 3.48 15.45 12.35
N ARG A 293 3.70 16.04 11.19
CA ARG A 293 3.20 17.39 10.89
C ARG A 293 1.67 17.46 10.88
N ALA A 294 1.01 16.41 10.44
CA ALA A 294 -0.45 16.38 10.35
C ALA A 294 -1.13 15.92 11.65
N ARG A 295 -0.43 15.18 12.51
CA ARG A 295 -0.95 14.65 13.79
C ARG A 295 -1.67 15.70 14.65
N PRO A 296 -1.10 16.91 14.90
CA PRO A 296 -1.77 17.93 15.71
C PRO A 296 -3.06 18.48 15.09
N LEU A 297 -3.30 18.24 13.79
CA LEU A 297 -4.52 18.69 13.11
C LEU A 297 -5.70 17.73 13.35
N VAL A 298 -5.42 16.51 13.84
CA VAL A 298 -6.46 15.50 14.07
C VAL A 298 -7.17 15.81 15.39
N PRO A 299 -8.50 16.01 15.38
CA PRO A 299 -9.24 16.25 16.62
C PRO A 299 -9.14 15.08 17.59
N THR A 300 -9.26 15.39 18.89
CA THR A 300 -9.28 14.39 19.96
C THR A 300 -10.36 13.33 19.69
N GLY A 301 -10.05 12.04 19.90
CA GLY A 301 -10.94 10.93 19.64
C GLY A 301 -11.11 10.56 18.16
N GLN A 302 -10.26 11.10 17.26
CA GLN A 302 -10.25 10.73 15.84
C GLN A 302 -8.97 10.01 15.40
N LEU A 303 -7.95 9.87 16.25
CA LEU A 303 -6.74 9.10 15.97
C LEU A 303 -6.48 8.14 17.13
N ALA A 304 -6.35 6.86 16.81
CA ALA A 304 -5.86 5.81 17.70
C ALA A 304 -4.64 5.12 17.08
N GLU A 305 -3.71 4.66 17.93
CA GLU A 305 -2.48 4.02 17.48
C GLU A 305 -2.33 2.63 18.09
N VAL A 306 -1.77 1.70 17.32
CA VAL A 306 -1.52 0.33 17.78
C VAL A 306 -0.20 -0.18 17.20
N SER A 307 0.62 -0.85 18.01
CA SER A 307 1.76 -1.60 17.48
C SER A 307 1.29 -2.92 16.87
N TYR A 308 1.96 -3.34 15.80
CA TYR A 308 1.71 -4.65 15.21
C TYR A 308 1.93 -5.79 16.21
N GLU A 309 2.93 -5.64 17.05
CA GLU A 309 3.32 -6.60 18.07
C GLU A 309 2.21 -6.79 19.13
N ALA A 310 1.66 -5.68 19.65
CA ALA A 310 0.54 -5.73 20.60
C ALA A 310 -0.73 -6.31 19.94
N LEU A 311 -1.05 -5.87 18.72
CA LEU A 311 -2.21 -6.37 17.98
C LEU A 311 -2.16 -7.87 17.75
N VAL A 312 -0.96 -8.44 17.53
CA VAL A 312 -0.80 -9.89 17.31
C VAL A 312 -0.73 -10.65 18.61
N ALA A 313 -0.21 -10.03 19.69
CA ALA A 313 -0.15 -10.67 21.01
C ALA A 313 -1.54 -10.83 21.64
N ASP A 314 -2.36 -9.79 21.55
CA ASP A 314 -3.75 -9.81 22.06
C ASP A 314 -4.68 -9.01 21.14
N PRO A 315 -5.14 -9.64 20.05
CA PRO A 315 -5.96 -8.95 19.04
C PRO A 315 -7.31 -8.48 19.60
N GLU A 316 -7.91 -9.26 20.52
CA GLU A 316 -9.24 -8.94 21.08
C GLU A 316 -9.17 -7.68 21.94
N ARG A 317 -8.20 -7.62 22.85
CA ARG A 317 -7.97 -6.46 23.71
C ARG A 317 -7.65 -5.19 22.90
N GLU A 318 -6.77 -5.29 21.91
CA GLU A 318 -6.37 -4.14 21.12
C GLU A 318 -7.51 -3.63 20.23
N MET A 319 -8.27 -4.52 19.61
CA MET A 319 -9.45 -4.12 18.83
C MET A 319 -10.52 -3.47 19.70
N GLU A 320 -10.81 -4.00 20.90
CA GLU A 320 -11.76 -3.40 21.85
C GLU A 320 -11.29 -2.01 22.29
N ARG A 321 -9.99 -1.83 22.56
CA ARG A 321 -9.41 -0.53 22.90
C ARG A 321 -9.60 0.45 21.74
N LEU A 322 -9.29 0.08 20.50
CA LEU A 322 -9.47 0.93 19.31
C LEU A 322 -10.91 1.36 19.12
N TYR A 323 -11.87 0.43 19.32
CA TYR A 323 -13.30 0.75 19.24
C TYR A 323 -13.74 1.78 20.27
N ARG A 324 -13.26 1.63 21.49
CA ARG A 324 -13.56 2.58 22.58
C ARG A 324 -12.91 3.96 22.35
N GLU A 325 -11.63 4.02 21.96
CA GLU A 325 -10.91 5.27 21.73
C GLU A 325 -11.47 6.09 20.57
N LEU A 326 -11.99 5.42 19.56
CA LEU A 326 -12.51 6.07 18.34
C LEU A 326 -14.05 6.19 18.35
N ASP A 327 -14.73 5.71 19.40
CA ASP A 327 -16.18 5.69 19.49
C ASP A 327 -16.83 5.03 18.25
N LEU A 328 -16.45 3.78 17.99
CA LEU A 328 -16.93 3.02 16.83
C LEU A 328 -18.19 2.19 17.15
N GLY A 329 -18.76 2.38 18.31
CA GLY A 329 -19.93 1.66 18.79
C GLY A 329 -19.57 0.33 19.48
N ASP A 330 -20.59 -0.52 19.66
CA ASP A 330 -20.47 -1.73 20.46
C ASP A 330 -19.51 -2.76 19.81
N PHE A 331 -18.46 -3.10 20.57
CA PHE A 331 -17.46 -4.09 20.17
C PHE A 331 -17.97 -5.53 20.27
N GLU A 332 -18.95 -5.81 21.13
CA GLU A 332 -19.52 -7.17 21.27
C GLU A 332 -20.10 -7.70 19.94
N THR A 333 -20.53 -6.80 19.07
CA THR A 333 -21.02 -7.14 17.72
C THR A 333 -19.98 -7.90 16.87
N ILE A 334 -18.69 -7.62 17.06
CA ILE A 334 -17.62 -8.24 16.25
C ILE A 334 -16.83 -9.31 17.01
N ARG A 335 -16.88 -9.34 18.35
CA ARG A 335 -16.08 -10.24 19.21
C ARG A 335 -16.14 -11.71 18.76
N PRO A 336 -17.33 -12.31 18.49
CA PRO A 336 -17.39 -13.71 18.06
C PRO A 336 -16.65 -13.95 16.73
N ARG A 337 -16.87 -13.07 15.76
CA ARG A 337 -16.20 -13.18 14.43
C ARG A 337 -14.71 -12.96 14.52
N LEU A 338 -14.27 -12.06 15.41
CA LEU A 338 -12.85 -11.82 15.64
C LEU A 338 -12.17 -13.06 16.24
N ARG A 339 -12.81 -13.73 17.20
CA ARG A 339 -12.31 -14.98 17.79
C ARG A 339 -12.17 -16.09 16.74
N GLU A 340 -13.16 -16.25 15.87
CA GLU A 340 -13.12 -17.19 14.76
C GLU A 340 -11.96 -16.87 13.80
N PHE A 341 -11.84 -15.61 13.38
CA PHE A 341 -10.76 -15.13 12.53
C PHE A 341 -9.35 -15.38 13.11
N ILE A 342 -9.17 -15.18 14.42
CA ILE A 342 -7.91 -15.45 15.14
C ILE A 342 -7.61 -16.96 15.14
N ALA A 343 -8.62 -17.79 15.42
CA ALA A 343 -8.46 -19.25 15.47
C ALA A 343 -8.01 -19.82 14.11
N GLU A 344 -8.60 -19.33 13.00
CA GLU A 344 -8.25 -19.75 11.64
C GLU A 344 -6.80 -19.39 11.28
N ARG A 345 -6.24 -18.33 11.88
CA ARG A 345 -4.90 -17.81 11.59
C ARG A 345 -3.82 -18.23 12.58
N SER A 346 -4.11 -19.06 13.55
CA SER A 346 -3.16 -19.56 14.56
C SER A 346 -1.89 -20.19 13.94
N ASN A 347 -2.00 -20.74 12.72
CA ASN A 347 -0.89 -21.38 11.98
C ASN A 347 -0.13 -20.45 11.01
N TYR A 348 -0.43 -19.15 10.98
CA TYR A 348 0.22 -18.23 10.04
C TYR A 348 1.70 -18.03 10.40
N LYS A 349 2.61 -18.49 9.50
CA LYS A 349 4.05 -18.32 9.65
C LYS A 349 4.52 -17.00 9.04
N ARG A 350 5.14 -16.16 9.86
CA ARG A 350 5.74 -14.89 9.44
C ARG A 350 7.06 -15.14 8.71
N ASN A 351 7.34 -14.33 7.71
CA ASN A 351 8.67 -14.30 7.11
C ASN A 351 9.66 -13.73 8.13
N LYS A 352 10.74 -14.47 8.41
CA LYS A 352 11.89 -13.99 9.18
C LYS A 352 12.96 -13.51 8.20
N PHE A 353 13.54 -12.37 8.48
CA PHE A 353 14.62 -11.80 7.70
C PHE A 353 15.83 -11.65 8.61
N GLU A 354 16.99 -12.09 8.14
CA GLU A 354 18.26 -11.83 8.79
C GLU A 354 18.88 -10.61 8.11
N LEU A 355 19.19 -9.59 8.90
CA LEU A 355 19.80 -8.35 8.43
C LEU A 355 21.27 -8.33 8.81
N ASP A 356 22.12 -7.92 7.87
CA ASP A 356 23.52 -7.60 8.16
C ASP A 356 23.60 -6.51 9.24
N PRO A 357 24.48 -6.62 10.25
CA PRO A 357 24.64 -5.60 11.30
C PRO A 357 24.90 -4.19 10.76
N ALA A 358 25.59 -4.05 9.63
CA ALA A 358 25.80 -2.74 9.02
C ALA A 358 24.49 -2.14 8.50
N VAL A 359 23.61 -2.96 7.92
CA VAL A 359 22.28 -2.52 7.47
C VAL A 359 21.40 -2.18 8.66
N GLN A 360 21.45 -2.93 9.75
CA GLN A 360 20.71 -2.60 10.98
C GLN A 360 21.13 -1.24 11.55
N ARG A 361 22.42 -0.94 11.58
CA ARG A 361 22.94 0.37 12.02
C ARG A 361 22.49 1.50 11.10
N GLU A 362 22.50 1.31 9.79
CA GLU A 362 22.03 2.31 8.83
C GLU A 362 20.55 2.62 9.04
N ILE A 363 19.70 1.59 9.21
CA ILE A 363 18.28 1.75 9.50
C ILE A 363 18.11 2.51 10.83
N ALA A 364 18.83 2.10 11.89
CA ALA A 364 18.75 2.74 13.19
C ALA A 364 19.21 4.20 13.15
N HIS A 365 20.24 4.51 12.37
CA HIS A 365 20.70 5.89 12.17
C HIS A 365 19.66 6.74 11.45
N ARG A 366 19.16 6.26 10.30
CA ARG A 366 18.21 7.00 9.44
C ARG A 366 16.82 7.14 10.07
N TRP A 367 16.36 6.13 10.79
CA TRP A 367 15.02 6.07 11.38
C TRP A 367 15.04 6.23 12.90
N ARG A 368 16.10 6.77 13.47
CA ARG A 368 16.30 6.94 14.91
C ARG A 368 15.09 7.56 15.61
N PHE A 369 14.53 8.63 15.03
CA PHE A 369 13.34 9.31 15.53
C PHE A 369 12.15 8.35 15.76
N PHE A 370 12.03 7.31 14.92
CA PHE A 370 10.95 6.34 15.01
C PHE A 370 11.21 5.31 16.12
N PHE A 371 12.45 4.82 16.24
CA PHE A 371 12.83 3.95 17.34
C PHE A 371 12.58 4.61 18.69
N GLU A 372 13.03 5.85 18.85
CA GLU A 372 12.88 6.63 20.09
C GLU A 372 11.41 6.91 20.40
N LYS A 373 10.62 7.30 19.40
CA LYS A 373 9.21 7.63 19.58
C LYS A 373 8.35 6.44 19.99
N TYR A 374 8.56 5.30 19.36
CA TYR A 374 7.73 4.11 19.58
C TYR A 374 8.37 3.08 20.52
N GLY A 375 9.51 3.40 21.13
CA GLY A 375 10.17 2.58 22.15
C GLY A 375 10.78 1.28 21.62
N TYR A 376 11.17 1.24 20.35
CA TYR A 376 11.91 0.09 19.80
C TYR A 376 13.38 0.14 20.23
N PRO A 377 14.00 -1.00 20.58
CA PRO A 377 15.40 -1.04 20.93
C PRO A 377 16.30 -0.70 19.75
N LEU A 378 17.25 0.21 19.97
CA LEU A 378 18.28 0.48 18.97
C LEU A 378 19.26 -0.71 18.93
N PRO A 379 19.73 -1.14 17.73
CA PRO A 379 20.79 -2.12 17.64
C PRO A 379 22.03 -1.66 18.42
N GLU A 380 22.66 -2.58 19.16
CA GLU A 380 23.86 -2.27 19.94
C GLU A 380 24.96 -1.72 19.03
N SER A 381 25.52 -0.59 19.39
CA SER A 381 26.73 -0.05 18.81
C SER A 381 27.92 -0.89 19.31
N HIS A 382 28.25 -1.99 18.66
CA HIS A 382 29.56 -2.56 18.84
C HIS A 382 30.60 -1.56 18.40
N ASP A 383 31.38 -1.07 19.38
CA ASP A 383 32.41 -0.05 19.26
C ASP A 383 33.28 -0.28 18.00
N LEU A 384 33.41 0.78 17.23
CA LEU A 384 34.46 0.94 16.19
C LEU A 384 35.89 1.00 16.79
N ALA A 385 36.08 0.59 18.05
CA ALA A 385 37.33 0.67 18.80
C ALA A 385 38.31 -0.49 18.55
N SER A 386 38.00 -1.45 17.65
CA SER A 386 38.92 -2.56 17.36
C SER A 386 39.21 -2.79 15.89
N ALA A 387 39.43 -1.73 15.12
CA ALA A 387 40.17 -1.87 13.86
C ALA A 387 41.67 -1.95 14.19
N PRO A 388 42.38 -3.04 13.87
CA PRO A 388 43.81 -3.09 14.09
C PRO A 388 44.49 -2.04 13.23
N THR A 389 45.22 -1.14 13.88
CA THR A 389 46.09 -0.14 13.24
C THR A 389 47.04 -0.88 12.29
N PRO A 390 47.14 -0.53 11.01
CA PRO A 390 48.11 -1.15 10.11
C PRO A 390 49.51 -0.84 10.64
N SER A 391 50.26 -1.88 11.02
CA SER A 391 51.67 -1.80 11.42
C SER A 391 52.47 -1.13 10.31
N ARG A 392 53.07 0.03 10.63
CA ARG A 392 54.11 0.65 9.78
C ARG A 392 55.27 -0.30 9.68
N THR A 393 55.42 -1.00 8.59
CA THR A 393 56.66 -1.65 8.25
C THR A 393 57.70 -0.58 7.92
N SER A 394 58.64 -0.40 8.81
CA SER A 394 59.85 0.39 8.59
C SER A 394 60.72 -0.31 7.54
N SER A 395 60.78 0.24 6.35
CA SER A 395 61.79 -0.13 5.35
C SER A 395 63.13 0.48 5.73
N SER A 396 63.99 -0.27 6.41
CA SER A 396 65.44 0.02 6.44
C SER A 396 66.06 -0.33 5.08
N ARG A 397 66.57 0.65 4.37
CA ARG A 397 67.49 0.45 3.25
C ARG A 397 68.87 0.10 3.84
N PRO A 398 69.61 -0.89 3.32
CA PRO A 398 71.05 -0.99 3.46
C PRO A 398 71.77 -0.20 2.37
N ALA A 399 72.96 0.21 2.69
CA ALA A 399 73.95 0.99 1.95
C ALA A 399 74.37 0.37 0.60
#